data_78277ccbac7de1df73f9c86aecdc87d4
#
_entry.id   78277ccbac7de1df73f9c86aecdc87d4
#
_cell.length_a   1.000
_cell.length_b   1.000
_cell.length_c   1.000
_cell.angle_alpha   90.00
_cell.angle_beta   90.00
_cell.angle_gamma   90.00
#
_symmetry.space_group_name_H-M   'P 1'
#
loop_
_entity.id
_entity.type
_entity.pdbx_description
1 polymer ?
#
loop_
_entity_poly.entity_id
_entity_poly.type
_entity_poly.pdbx_seq_one_letter_code
_entity_poly.pdbx_strand_id
1 'polypeptide(L)'
;MCGATRDLERHHIFGAANRDLSESYDLVVDLCPWCHREGPEAAHRSAETMQLLHEYGQRLAMHRQGWTAEDFRKIFGKNYL
;
A
#
# COMPACT_ATOMS: atom_id res chain seq x y z
N MET A 1 -11.09 -2.29 -2.68
CA MET A 1 -11.33 -1.45 -3.85
C MET A 1 -12.60 -1.84 -4.58
N CYS A 2 -12.78 -3.06 -4.99
CA CYS A 2 -14.03 -3.44 -5.68
C CYS A 2 -15.06 -4.14 -4.78
N GLY A 3 -14.75 -4.34 -3.51
CA GLY A 3 -15.64 -4.99 -2.56
C GLY A 3 -15.73 -6.51 -2.70
N ALA A 4 -14.87 -7.13 -3.50
CA ALA A 4 -14.83 -8.57 -3.64
C ALA A 4 -14.43 -9.23 -2.32
N THR A 5 -15.03 -10.39 -2.02
CA THR A 5 -14.75 -11.14 -0.79
C THR A 5 -14.17 -12.52 -1.05
N ARG A 6 -13.89 -12.83 -2.33
CA ARG A 6 -13.33 -14.12 -2.75
C ARG A 6 -12.13 -13.91 -3.65
N ASP A 7 -11.26 -14.91 -3.70
CA ASP A 7 -10.09 -14.95 -4.57
C ASP A 7 -9.22 -13.71 -4.41
N LEU A 8 -9.10 -13.23 -3.17
CA LEU A 8 -8.32 -12.05 -2.86
C LEU A 8 -6.83 -12.35 -2.90
N GLU A 9 -6.06 -11.40 -3.43
CA GLU A 9 -4.62 -11.49 -3.47
C GLU A 9 -4.02 -10.47 -2.51
N ARG A 10 -3.02 -10.89 -1.75
CA ARG A 10 -2.35 -10.01 -0.80
C ARG A 10 -1.46 -9.03 -1.56
N HIS A 11 -1.73 -7.75 -1.37
CA HIS A 11 -0.94 -6.68 -1.96
C HIS A 11 -0.17 -5.95 -0.86
N HIS A 12 1.16 -5.94 -0.96
CA HIS A 12 2.01 -5.15 -0.08
C HIS A 12 1.93 -3.70 -0.55
N ILE A 13 1.46 -2.79 0.32
CA ILE A 13 1.30 -1.38 -0.04
C ILE A 13 2.64 -0.80 -0.48
N PHE A 14 3.72 -1.13 0.24
CA PHE A 14 5.07 -0.74 -0.13
C PHE A 14 5.83 -2.00 -0.56
N GLY A 15 6.10 -2.10 -1.84
CA GLY A 15 6.74 -3.27 -2.42
C GLY A 15 8.25 -3.13 -2.55
N ALA A 16 8.84 -3.99 -3.38
CA ALA A 16 10.28 -3.99 -3.67
C ALA A 16 11.11 -4.02 -2.37
N ALA A 17 12.00 -3.06 -2.18
CA ALA A 17 12.88 -3.01 -1.01
C ALA A 17 12.12 -2.83 0.31
N ASN A 18 10.89 -2.32 0.28
CA ASN A 18 10.09 -2.05 1.47
C ASN A 18 9.03 -3.13 1.74
N ARG A 19 9.08 -4.25 1.04
CA ARG A 19 8.12 -5.34 1.22
C ARG A 19 8.13 -5.88 2.64
N ASP A 20 9.32 -6.09 3.20
CA ASP A 20 9.47 -6.59 4.57
C ASP A 20 8.92 -5.61 5.59
N LEU A 21 9.08 -4.31 5.34
CA LEU A 21 8.52 -3.27 6.19
C LEU A 21 7.00 -3.26 6.12
N SER A 22 6.42 -3.47 4.93
CA SER A 22 4.97 -3.61 4.77
C SER A 22 4.44 -4.78 5.60
N GLU A 23 5.11 -5.92 5.57
CA GLU A 23 4.74 -7.07 6.39
C GLU A 23 4.88 -6.76 7.88
N SER A 24 5.99 -6.17 8.29
CA SER A 24 6.28 -5.89 9.69
C SER A 24 5.28 -4.93 10.33
N TYR A 25 4.79 -3.98 9.57
CA TYR A 25 3.84 -2.97 10.06
C TYR A 25 2.40 -3.22 9.61
N ASP A 26 2.16 -4.40 9.03
CA ASP A 26 0.83 -4.80 8.56
C ASP A 26 0.23 -3.80 7.55
N LEU A 27 1.08 -3.32 6.65
CA LEU A 27 0.68 -2.40 5.60
C LEU A 27 0.39 -3.18 4.31
N VAL A 28 -0.60 -4.05 4.39
CA VAL A 28 -1.04 -4.88 3.28
C VAL A 28 -2.54 -4.74 3.11
N VAL A 29 -3.00 -4.93 1.89
CA VAL A 29 -4.43 -4.96 1.58
C VAL A 29 -4.71 -6.18 0.70
N ASP A 30 -5.92 -6.73 0.83
CA ASP A 30 -6.35 -7.84 -0.01
C ASP A 30 -7.13 -7.28 -1.18
N LEU A 31 -6.70 -7.58 -2.39
CA LEU A 31 -7.29 -7.11 -3.62
C LEU A 31 -7.66 -8.30 -4.50
N CYS A 32 -8.83 -8.24 -5.16
CA CYS A 32 -9.16 -9.25 -6.16
C CYS A 32 -8.23 -9.08 -7.37
N PRO A 33 -8.07 -10.10 -8.24
CA PRO A 33 -7.19 -10.00 -9.40
C PRO A 33 -7.46 -8.77 -10.27
N TRP A 34 -8.72 -8.41 -10.44
CA TRP A 34 -9.10 -7.22 -11.22
C TRP A 34 -8.53 -5.93 -10.63
N CYS A 35 -8.68 -5.74 -9.30
CA CYS A 35 -8.18 -4.54 -8.62
C CYS A 35 -6.67 -4.58 -8.42
N HIS A 36 -6.08 -5.79 -8.36
CA HIS A 36 -4.66 -5.95 -8.09
C HIS A 36 -3.81 -5.78 -9.35
N ARG A 37 -4.20 -6.41 -10.47
CA ARG A 37 -3.33 -6.44 -11.65
C ARG A 37 -4.01 -6.46 -13.02
N GLU A 38 -5.28 -6.86 -13.13
CA GLU A 38 -5.93 -7.09 -14.43
C GLU A 38 -6.71 -5.89 -14.97
N GLY A 39 -7.39 -5.15 -14.10
CA GLY A 39 -8.19 -4.01 -14.53
C GLY A 39 -7.34 -2.81 -14.91
N PRO A 40 -7.91 -1.83 -15.66
CA PRO A 40 -7.16 -0.64 -16.09
C PRO A 40 -6.75 0.24 -14.93
N GLU A 41 -7.48 0.21 -13.82
CA GLU A 41 -7.13 0.97 -12.61
C GLU A 41 -6.59 0.07 -11.50
N ALA A 42 -6.14 -1.14 -11.85
CA ALA A 42 -5.54 -2.07 -10.90
C ALA A 42 -4.24 -1.49 -10.34
N ALA A 43 -3.92 -1.86 -9.09
CA ALA A 43 -2.76 -1.33 -8.37
C ALA A 43 -1.45 -1.44 -9.17
N HIS A 44 -1.25 -2.55 -9.89
CA HIS A 44 -0.03 -2.75 -10.67
C HIS A 44 -0.06 -2.17 -12.08
N ARG A 45 -1.19 -1.63 -12.52
CA ARG A 45 -1.36 -1.07 -13.87
C ARG A 45 -1.62 0.43 -13.89
N SER A 46 -1.92 1.03 -12.75
CA SER A 46 -2.24 2.45 -12.65
C SER A 46 -1.32 3.12 -11.62
N ALA A 47 -0.50 4.04 -12.09
CA ALA A 47 0.37 4.82 -11.21
C ALA A 47 -0.44 5.66 -10.23
N GLU A 48 -1.60 6.14 -10.68
CA GLU A 48 -2.51 6.93 -9.84
C GLU A 48 -3.09 6.08 -8.70
N THR A 49 -3.54 4.86 -9.00
CA THR A 49 -4.04 3.93 -7.99
C THR A 49 -2.93 3.56 -7.01
N MET A 50 -1.71 3.30 -7.52
CA MET A 50 -0.57 2.99 -6.68
C MET A 50 -0.25 4.15 -5.74
N GLN A 51 -0.29 5.39 -6.24
CA GLN A 51 -0.05 6.57 -5.43
C GLN A 51 -1.10 6.70 -4.31
N LEU A 52 -2.37 6.48 -4.63
CA LEU A 52 -3.43 6.51 -3.61
C LEU A 52 -3.20 5.47 -2.52
N LEU A 53 -2.77 4.27 -2.90
CA LEU A 53 -2.45 3.22 -1.92
C LEU A 53 -1.24 3.60 -1.06
N HIS A 54 -0.22 4.20 -1.65
CA HIS A 54 0.95 4.66 -0.89
C HIS A 54 0.57 5.75 0.11
N GLU A 55 -0.26 6.71 -0.29
CA GLU A 55 -0.74 7.76 0.61
C GLU A 55 -1.55 7.16 1.76
N TYR A 56 -2.46 6.23 1.44
CA TYR A 56 -3.25 5.53 2.44
C TYR A 56 -2.35 4.78 3.43
N GLY A 57 -1.38 4.03 2.91
CA GLY A 57 -0.47 3.25 3.74
C GLY A 57 0.37 4.12 4.65
N GLN A 58 0.86 5.25 4.14
CA GLN A 58 1.65 6.19 4.95
C GLN A 58 0.80 6.79 6.07
N ARG A 59 -0.42 7.25 5.77
CA ARG A 59 -1.31 7.80 6.80
C ARG A 59 -1.64 6.75 7.86
N LEU A 60 -1.89 5.52 7.43
CA LEU A 60 -2.18 4.41 8.34
C LEU A 60 -0.99 4.13 9.27
N ALA A 61 0.21 4.07 8.72
CA ALA A 61 1.42 3.83 9.51
C ALA A 61 1.66 4.97 10.50
N MET A 62 1.54 6.20 10.05
CA MET A 62 1.72 7.37 10.91
C MET A 62 0.71 7.36 12.05
N HIS A 63 -0.54 7.03 11.77
CA HIS A 63 -1.59 6.96 12.79
C HIS A 63 -1.33 5.84 13.80
N ARG A 64 -1.05 4.64 13.31
CA ARG A 64 -0.84 3.46 14.18
C ARG A 64 0.40 3.57 15.04
N GLN A 65 1.49 4.10 14.50
CA GLN A 65 2.78 4.16 15.17
C GLN A 65 3.04 5.49 15.88
N GLY A 66 2.17 6.48 15.65
CA GLY A 66 2.39 7.82 16.19
C GLY A 66 3.56 8.53 15.50
N TRP A 67 3.83 8.21 14.25
CA TRP A 67 4.95 8.81 13.49
C TRP A 67 4.56 10.11 12.82
N THR A 68 5.56 11.00 12.66
CA THR A 68 5.43 12.15 11.77
C THR A 68 5.79 11.70 10.34
N ALA A 69 5.55 12.56 9.34
CA ALA A 69 5.97 12.29 7.97
C ALA A 69 7.49 12.10 7.88
N GLU A 70 8.25 12.84 8.68
CA GLU A 70 9.70 12.72 8.76
C GLU A 70 10.12 11.33 9.25
N ASP A 71 9.44 10.82 10.29
CA ASP A 71 9.69 9.48 10.82
C ASP A 71 9.42 8.42 9.78
N PHE A 72 8.31 8.54 9.06
CA PHE A 72 7.97 7.61 7.99
C PHE A 72 9.04 7.64 6.89
N ARG A 73 9.46 8.82 6.47
CA ARG A 73 10.48 8.98 5.44
C ARG A 73 11.81 8.32 5.84
N LYS A 74 12.19 8.41 7.11
CA LYS A 74 13.42 7.79 7.60
C LYS A 74 13.37 6.27 7.53
N ILE A 75 12.20 5.68 7.76
CA ILE A 75 12.02 4.23 7.78
C ILE A 75 11.82 3.68 6.37
N PHE A 76 10.98 4.30 5.57
CA PHE A 76 10.62 3.82 4.23
C PHE A 76 11.43 4.47 3.10
N GLY A 77 12.18 5.52 3.39
CA GLY A 77 13.05 6.15 2.43
C GLY A 77 12.40 7.21 1.55
N LYS A 78 11.09 7.41 1.66
CA LYS A 78 10.36 8.36 0.83
C LYS A 78 9.09 8.85 1.54
N ASN A 79 8.73 10.11 1.30
CA ASN A 79 7.49 10.69 1.75
C ASN A 79 6.50 10.71 0.57
N TYR A 80 5.32 10.12 0.74
CA TYR A 80 4.29 10.04 -0.30
C TYR A 80 3.20 11.10 -0.14
N LEU A 81 3.20 11.85 0.94
CA LEU A 81 2.20 12.89 1.20
C LEU A 81 2.64 14.27 0.78
#